data_a2fa0026a3c1495bbecbe3020cbcf045
#
_entry.id   a2fa0026a3c1495bbecbe3020cbcf045
#
_cell.length_a   1.000
_cell.length_b   1.000
_cell.length_c   1.000
_cell.angle_alpha   90.00
_cell.angle_beta   90.00
_cell.angle_gamma   90.00
#
_symmetry.space_group_name_H-M   'P 1'
#
loop_
_entity.id
_entity.type
_entity.pdbx_description
1 polymer ?
#
loop_
_entity_poly.entity_id
_entity_poly.type
_entity_poly.pdbx_seq_one_letter_code
_entity_poly.pdbx_strand_id
1 'polypeptide(L)'
;MKTFLNKTRGVLATGLAISALALGMGVAAPGVASAQPAPVWGNAHNTQPPPAYMDRGIDLWAGMGWPNWRNIGDREWFEGDRYEDVNGRNHYRIIFTGGRFYDRDQGLTNFMNSPAAPSSSRGYTGTFQEYNTTIYDRQQPDDIPRRDAVRIVRAIGTGDLFWTDDHYSTFHYAGRS
;
A
#
# COMPACT_ATOMS: atom_id res chain seq x y z
N MET A 1 21.90 -4.92 6.42
CA MET A 1 21.38 -4.62 5.07
C MET A 1 21.05 -5.93 4.38
N LYS A 2 19.76 -6.28 4.25
CA LYS A 2 19.31 -7.51 3.58
C LYS A 2 18.50 -7.11 2.36
N THR A 3 19.09 -7.32 1.20
CA THR A 3 18.50 -7.06 -0.11
C THR A 3 17.37 -8.06 -0.35
N PHE A 4 16.14 -7.57 -0.59
CA PHE A 4 15.06 -8.41 -1.08
C PHE A 4 15.18 -8.57 -2.59
N LEU A 5 15.88 -9.61 -3.00
CA LEU A 5 15.70 -10.14 -4.34
C LEU A 5 14.31 -10.78 -4.40
N ASN A 6 13.45 -10.20 -5.20
CA ASN A 6 12.17 -10.78 -5.57
C ASN A 6 12.45 -12.08 -6.33
N LYS A 7 12.46 -13.20 -5.63
CA LYS A 7 12.47 -14.52 -6.23
C LYS A 7 11.04 -14.82 -6.65
N THR A 8 10.71 -14.50 -7.89
CA THR A 8 9.54 -15.04 -8.56
C THR A 8 9.64 -16.57 -8.53
N ARG A 9 8.97 -17.21 -7.61
CA ARG A 9 8.75 -18.64 -7.63
C ARG A 9 7.69 -18.90 -8.70
N GLY A 10 8.17 -19.29 -9.89
CA GLY A 10 7.31 -19.93 -10.86
C GLY A 10 6.75 -21.21 -10.26
N VAL A 11 5.45 -21.23 -10.07
CA VAL A 11 4.70 -22.45 -9.75
C VAL A 11 4.61 -23.22 -11.04
N LEU A 12 5.42 -24.27 -11.16
CA LEU A 12 5.23 -25.32 -12.15
C LEU A 12 3.97 -26.10 -11.77
N ALA A 13 2.85 -25.74 -12.35
CA ALA A 13 1.66 -26.58 -12.31
C ALA A 13 1.84 -27.72 -13.34
N THR A 14 2.12 -28.90 -12.83
CA THR A 14 2.07 -30.16 -13.59
C THR A 14 0.59 -30.52 -13.79
N GLY A 15 0.03 -30.11 -14.92
CA GLY A 15 -1.33 -30.50 -15.31
C GLY A 15 -1.32 -31.78 -16.10
N LEU A 16 -1.98 -32.81 -15.62
CA LEU A 16 -2.30 -34.02 -16.32
C LEU A 16 -3.18 -33.73 -17.55
N ALA A 17 -2.74 -34.17 -18.69
CA ALA A 17 -3.50 -34.15 -19.93
C ALA A 17 -4.62 -35.19 -19.88
N ILE A 18 -5.85 -34.77 -20.06
CA ILE A 18 -6.96 -35.65 -20.49
C ILE A 18 -7.36 -35.19 -21.90
N SER A 19 -7.11 -36.03 -22.86
CA SER A 19 -7.46 -35.83 -24.25
C SER A 19 -8.98 -35.98 -24.43
N ALA A 20 -9.63 -34.93 -24.91
CA ALA A 20 -10.94 -35.05 -25.56
C ALA A 20 -10.87 -34.30 -26.90
N LEU A 21 -10.93 -35.07 -27.99
CA LEU A 21 -11.07 -34.59 -29.35
C LEU A 21 -12.44 -33.94 -29.52
N ALA A 22 -12.48 -32.65 -29.81
CA ALA A 22 -13.64 -32.02 -30.46
C ALA A 22 -13.13 -30.96 -31.43
N LEU A 23 -13.32 -31.22 -32.71
CA LEU A 23 -13.09 -30.28 -33.81
C LEU A 23 -14.09 -29.13 -33.68
N GLY A 24 -13.59 -27.94 -33.36
CA GLY A 24 -14.31 -26.69 -33.42
C GLY A 24 -13.31 -25.57 -33.65
N MET A 25 -13.29 -25.02 -34.88
CA MET A 25 -12.53 -23.81 -35.19
C MET A 25 -13.10 -22.63 -34.38
N GLY A 26 -12.52 -22.36 -33.25
CA GLY A 26 -12.76 -21.14 -32.47
C GLY A 26 -11.53 -20.26 -32.53
N VAL A 27 -11.68 -19.07 -33.11
CA VAL A 27 -10.68 -18.01 -33.09
C VAL A 27 -10.38 -17.68 -31.64
N ALA A 28 -9.18 -17.97 -31.17
CA ALA A 28 -8.73 -17.60 -29.82
C ALA A 28 -8.65 -16.06 -29.76
N ALA A 29 -9.57 -15.44 -29.05
CA ALA A 29 -9.45 -14.04 -28.67
C ALA A 29 -8.24 -13.90 -27.72
N PRO A 30 -7.40 -12.86 -27.89
CA PRO A 30 -6.31 -12.60 -26.96
C PRO A 30 -6.86 -12.44 -25.55
N GLY A 31 -6.35 -13.26 -24.62
CA GLY A 31 -6.76 -13.20 -23.22
C GLY A 31 -6.61 -11.79 -22.67
N VAL A 32 -7.72 -11.16 -22.35
CA VAL A 32 -7.73 -9.93 -21.56
C VAL A 32 -7.15 -10.30 -20.19
N ALA A 33 -5.97 -9.79 -19.87
CA ALA A 33 -5.46 -9.82 -18.52
C ALA A 33 -6.55 -9.21 -17.63
N SER A 34 -7.10 -10.00 -16.71
CA SER A 34 -8.03 -9.48 -15.70
C SER A 34 -7.26 -8.44 -14.88
N ALA A 35 -7.50 -7.17 -15.17
CA ALA A 35 -7.08 -6.11 -14.30
C ALA A 35 -7.69 -6.40 -12.92
N GLN A 36 -6.86 -6.53 -11.88
CA GLN A 36 -7.37 -6.54 -10.52
C GLN A 36 -8.26 -5.31 -10.36
N PRO A 37 -9.47 -5.46 -9.81
CA PRO A 37 -10.29 -4.30 -9.57
C PRO A 37 -9.51 -3.32 -8.70
N ALA A 38 -9.43 -2.07 -9.14
CA ALA A 38 -8.90 -1.00 -8.33
C ALA A 38 -9.61 -1.00 -6.97
N PRO A 39 -8.91 -0.66 -5.87
CA PRO A 39 -9.54 -0.59 -4.57
C PRO A 39 -10.81 0.26 -4.69
N VAL A 40 -11.94 -0.34 -4.35
CA VAL A 40 -13.22 0.38 -4.37
C VAL A 40 -13.21 1.28 -3.15
N TRP A 41 -12.81 2.52 -3.34
CA TRP A 41 -12.95 3.57 -2.34
C TRP A 41 -14.44 3.74 -2.08
N GLY A 42 -14.90 3.19 -0.95
CA GLY A 42 -16.31 3.01 -0.69
C GLY A 42 -17.11 4.30 -0.71
N ASN A 43 -18.36 4.22 -1.18
CA ASN A 43 -19.36 5.29 -1.23
C ASN A 43 -19.82 5.74 0.18
N ALA A 44 -18.91 6.09 1.07
CA ALA A 44 -19.27 6.74 2.32
C ALA A 44 -19.33 8.25 2.08
N HIS A 45 -20.38 8.90 2.54
CA HIS A 45 -20.65 10.32 2.34
C HIS A 45 -19.52 11.28 2.81
N ASN A 46 -18.50 10.78 3.50
CA ASN A 46 -17.38 11.53 4.03
C ASN A 46 -16.00 11.00 3.57
N THR A 47 -15.95 10.22 2.49
CA THR A 47 -14.67 9.75 1.96
C THR A 47 -13.98 10.88 1.21
N GLN A 48 -12.78 11.20 1.62
CA GLN A 48 -11.89 12.10 0.93
C GLN A 48 -10.71 11.26 0.39
N PRO A 49 -10.63 11.05 -0.92
CA PRO A 49 -9.55 10.25 -1.49
C PRO A 49 -8.20 10.89 -1.19
N PRO A 50 -7.16 10.08 -0.94
CA PRO A 50 -5.81 10.60 -0.83
C PRO A 50 -5.40 11.35 -2.10
N PRO A 51 -4.54 12.37 -2.00
CA PRO A 51 -3.95 13.02 -3.15
C PRO A 51 -3.17 12.04 -4.04
N ALA A 52 -3.19 12.24 -5.36
CA ALA A 52 -2.59 11.34 -6.34
C ALA A 52 -1.08 11.07 -6.13
N TYR A 53 -0.36 11.96 -5.48
CA TYR A 53 1.05 11.73 -5.16
C TYR A 53 1.27 10.60 -4.14
N MET A 54 0.23 10.18 -3.41
CA MET A 54 0.25 9.06 -2.47
C MET A 54 -0.04 7.71 -3.14
N ASP A 55 -0.64 7.69 -4.34
CA ASP A 55 -1.18 6.48 -4.97
C ASP A 55 -0.16 5.35 -5.07
N ARG A 56 1.05 5.65 -5.53
CA ARG A 56 2.10 4.62 -5.70
C ARG A 56 2.48 3.93 -4.38
N GLY A 57 2.56 4.69 -3.30
CA GLY A 57 2.84 4.12 -1.98
C GLY A 57 1.66 3.32 -1.45
N ILE A 58 0.44 3.80 -1.67
CA ILE A 58 -0.79 3.10 -1.30
C ILE A 58 -0.90 1.76 -2.06
N ASP A 59 -0.68 1.77 -3.38
CA ASP A 59 -0.71 0.57 -4.21
C ASP A 59 0.33 -0.46 -3.77
N LEU A 60 1.52 0.00 -3.40
CA LEU A 60 2.56 -0.87 -2.87
C LEU A 60 2.10 -1.58 -1.58
N TRP A 61 1.56 -0.83 -0.62
CA TRP A 61 1.10 -1.39 0.65
C TRP A 61 -0.12 -2.30 0.46
N ALA A 62 -1.03 -1.94 -0.43
CA ALA A 62 -2.17 -2.75 -0.82
C ALA A 62 -1.72 -4.07 -1.48
N GLY A 63 -0.76 -4.01 -2.40
CA GLY A 63 -0.18 -5.17 -3.06
C GLY A 63 0.53 -6.13 -2.10
N MET A 64 1.06 -5.63 -0.98
CA MET A 64 1.64 -6.42 0.10
C MET A 64 0.60 -6.90 1.14
N GLY A 65 -0.68 -6.58 0.96
CA GLY A 65 -1.75 -6.95 1.88
C GLY A 65 -1.72 -6.19 3.21
N TRP A 66 -1.23 -4.96 3.22
CA TRP A 66 -1.18 -4.09 4.40
C TRP A 66 -0.50 -4.73 5.61
N PRO A 67 0.77 -5.13 5.53
CA PRO A 67 1.48 -5.80 6.62
C PRO A 67 1.56 -4.87 7.84
N ASN A 68 1.26 -5.38 9.02
CA ASN A 68 1.44 -4.62 10.25
C ASN A 68 2.89 -4.69 10.77
N TRP A 69 3.21 -3.93 11.82
CA TRP A 69 4.57 -3.85 12.38
C TRP A 69 5.16 -5.20 12.77
N ARG A 70 4.35 -6.20 13.18
CA ARG A 70 4.83 -7.55 13.51
C ARG A 70 5.35 -8.29 12.28
N ASN A 71 4.72 -8.06 11.13
CA ASN A 71 5.09 -8.70 9.86
C ASN A 71 6.18 -7.91 9.12
N ILE A 72 6.25 -6.60 9.33
CA ILE A 72 7.30 -5.75 8.80
C ILE A 72 8.63 -6.01 9.54
N GLY A 73 8.56 -6.30 10.85
CA GLY A 73 9.73 -6.45 11.70
C GLY A 73 10.50 -5.13 11.88
N ASP A 74 11.81 -5.24 12.15
CA ASP A 74 12.68 -4.08 12.43
C ASP A 74 13.18 -3.35 11.17
N ARG A 75 12.52 -3.53 10.04
CA ARG A 75 12.91 -2.87 8.80
C ARG A 75 12.57 -1.41 8.85
N GLU A 76 13.54 -0.59 8.49
CA GLU A 76 13.37 0.85 8.41
C GLU A 76 12.77 1.28 7.06
N TRP A 77 13.11 0.57 5.98
CA TRP A 77 12.58 0.78 4.63
C TRP A 77 12.55 -0.51 3.81
N PHE A 78 11.79 -0.50 2.72
CA PHE A 78 11.88 -1.47 1.64
C PHE A 78 12.62 -0.85 0.46
N GLU A 79 13.52 -1.64 -0.14
CA GLU A 79 14.12 -1.28 -1.42
C GLU A 79 13.14 -1.65 -2.54
N GLY A 80 12.86 -0.67 -3.39
CA GLY A 80 12.10 -0.87 -4.62
C GLY A 80 13.01 -1.16 -5.81
N ASP A 81 12.51 -0.86 -6.99
CA ASP A 81 13.21 -1.08 -8.24
C ASP A 81 14.44 -0.19 -8.37
N ARG A 82 15.48 -0.76 -8.97
CA ARG A 82 16.64 -0.02 -9.47
C ARG A 82 16.42 0.26 -10.94
N TYR A 83 16.80 1.45 -11.38
CA TYR A 83 16.77 1.79 -12.79
C TYR A 83 17.91 2.73 -13.15
N GLU A 84 18.27 2.76 -14.42
CA GLU A 84 19.21 3.70 -15.00
C GLU A 84 18.45 4.78 -15.74
N ASP A 85 18.80 6.03 -15.53
CA ASP A 85 18.20 7.15 -16.24
C ASP A 85 18.80 7.33 -17.65
N VAL A 86 18.25 8.27 -18.41
CA VAL A 86 18.68 8.55 -19.79
C VAL A 86 20.13 9.03 -19.89
N ASN A 87 20.76 9.39 -18.77
CA ASN A 87 22.16 9.83 -18.69
C ASN A 87 23.10 8.73 -18.16
N GLY A 88 22.59 7.49 -18.00
CA GLY A 88 23.37 6.37 -17.48
C GLY A 88 23.58 6.41 -15.96
N ARG A 89 22.76 7.13 -15.20
CA ARG A 89 22.87 7.20 -13.75
C ARG A 89 21.94 6.15 -13.12
N ASN A 90 22.49 5.41 -12.16
CA ASN A 90 21.73 4.46 -11.38
C ASN A 90 20.85 5.18 -10.35
N HIS A 91 19.62 4.74 -10.23
CA HIS A 91 18.65 5.18 -9.25
C HIS A 91 18.19 4.03 -8.37
N TYR A 92 18.02 4.32 -7.09
CA TYR A 92 17.58 3.37 -6.06
C TYR A 92 16.32 3.91 -5.41
N ARG A 93 15.22 3.20 -5.53
CA ARG A 93 13.97 3.60 -4.91
C ARG A 93 13.83 2.96 -3.54
N ILE A 94 13.35 3.73 -2.57
CA ILE A 94 12.96 3.21 -1.26
C ILE A 94 11.61 3.77 -0.85
N ILE A 95 10.91 3.00 -0.02
CA ILE A 95 9.79 3.48 0.76
C ILE A 95 10.06 3.18 2.23
N PHE A 96 9.96 4.18 3.10
CA PHE A 96 10.08 3.94 4.52
C PHE A 96 8.91 3.10 5.03
N THR A 97 9.20 2.15 5.90
CA THR A 97 8.16 1.46 6.62
C THR A 97 7.53 2.41 7.63
N GLY A 98 6.32 2.15 7.99
CA GLY A 98 5.74 2.74 9.18
C GLY A 98 5.92 1.80 10.37
N GLY A 99 5.19 2.10 11.42
CA GLY A 99 5.19 1.32 12.64
C GLY A 99 3.82 1.27 13.28
N ARG A 100 3.76 0.79 14.51
CA ARG A 100 2.55 0.93 15.30
C ARG A 100 2.29 2.41 15.56
N PHE A 101 1.12 2.90 15.17
CA PHE A 101 0.69 4.25 15.49
C PHE A 101 -0.02 4.27 16.86
N TYR A 102 0.38 5.18 17.71
CA TYR A 102 -0.06 5.22 19.12
C TYR A 102 -0.96 6.42 19.41
N ASP A 103 -1.58 7.05 18.55
CA ASP A 103 -2.57 8.15 18.71
C ASP A 103 -2.57 8.82 20.11
N ARG A 104 -1.39 9.24 20.57
CA ARG A 104 -1.18 9.73 21.95
C ARG A 104 -1.98 10.98 22.25
N ASP A 105 -2.12 11.84 21.27
CA ASP A 105 -2.84 13.11 21.34
C ASP A 105 -4.33 12.94 21.02
N GLN A 106 -4.76 11.69 20.77
CA GLN A 106 -6.13 11.33 20.41
C GLN A 106 -6.66 12.04 19.14
N GLY A 107 -5.78 12.55 18.30
CA GLY A 107 -6.15 13.26 17.07
C GLY A 107 -6.98 12.39 16.13
N LEU A 108 -6.50 11.18 15.85
CA LEU A 108 -7.21 10.23 15.01
C LEU A 108 -8.49 9.73 15.68
N THR A 109 -8.44 9.39 16.97
CA THR A 109 -9.62 8.95 17.73
C THR A 109 -10.71 10.03 17.75
N ASN A 110 -10.36 11.29 17.95
CA ASN A 110 -11.30 12.39 17.89
C ASN A 110 -11.90 12.57 16.49
N PHE A 111 -11.07 12.46 15.44
CA PHE A 111 -11.54 12.48 14.07
C PHE A 111 -12.53 11.33 13.80
N MET A 112 -12.20 10.10 14.19
CA MET A 112 -13.03 8.90 14.00
C MET A 112 -14.40 9.02 14.71
N ASN A 113 -14.47 9.72 15.84
CA ASN A 113 -15.69 9.95 16.58
C ASN A 113 -16.49 11.19 16.10
N SER A 114 -15.91 11.97 15.19
CA SER A 114 -16.56 13.16 14.64
C SER A 114 -17.56 12.82 13.53
N PRO A 115 -18.43 13.77 13.12
CA PRO A 115 -19.30 13.61 11.96
C PRO A 115 -18.53 13.48 10.63
N ALA A 116 -17.25 13.90 10.57
CA ALA A 116 -16.43 13.85 9.36
C ALA A 116 -15.95 12.43 9.03
N ALA A 117 -15.94 11.52 10.01
CA ALA A 117 -15.60 10.12 9.81
C ALA A 117 -16.85 9.25 9.61
N PRO A 118 -16.72 8.08 8.96
CA PRO A 118 -17.84 7.17 8.80
C PRO A 118 -18.28 6.63 10.17
N SER A 119 -19.57 6.40 10.34
CA SER A 119 -20.12 5.86 11.58
C SER A 119 -19.52 4.49 11.96
N SER A 120 -19.05 3.73 10.98
CA SER A 120 -18.43 2.41 11.17
C SER A 120 -17.05 2.46 11.85
N SER A 121 -16.38 3.60 11.86
CA SER A 121 -15.09 3.76 12.56
C SER A 121 -15.23 4.30 14.00
N ARG A 122 -16.41 4.74 14.38
CA ARG A 122 -16.65 5.27 15.73
C ARG A 122 -16.48 4.23 16.81
N GLY A 123 -15.89 4.64 17.93
CA GLY A 123 -15.67 3.75 19.07
C GLY A 123 -14.61 2.67 18.84
N TYR A 124 -13.82 2.77 17.79
CA TYR A 124 -12.72 1.84 17.57
C TYR A 124 -11.66 1.95 18.67
N THR A 125 -11.38 0.83 19.34
CA THR A 125 -10.41 0.73 20.45
C THR A 125 -9.23 -0.17 20.12
N GLY A 126 -9.14 -0.62 18.87
CA GLY A 126 -8.07 -1.50 18.42
C GLY A 126 -6.74 -0.78 18.15
N THR A 127 -5.87 -1.44 17.46
CA THR A 127 -4.55 -0.93 17.15
C THR A 127 -4.46 -0.36 15.75
N PHE A 128 -3.57 0.61 15.58
CA PHE A 128 -3.31 1.26 14.30
C PHE A 128 -1.92 0.92 13.79
N GLN A 129 -1.79 0.91 12.48
CA GLN A 129 -0.53 0.84 11.75
C GLN A 129 -0.39 2.09 10.89
N GLU A 130 0.76 2.75 10.95
CA GLU A 130 1.09 3.82 10.01
C GLU A 130 1.92 3.29 8.85
N TYR A 131 1.80 3.93 7.70
CA TYR A 131 2.57 3.66 6.49
C TYR A 131 3.03 4.98 5.87
N ASN A 132 4.30 5.03 5.47
CA ASN A 132 4.76 6.10 4.59
C ASN A 132 4.26 5.83 3.18
N THR A 133 3.92 6.86 2.42
CA THR A 133 3.41 6.69 1.05
C THR A 133 4.35 7.27 0.01
N THR A 134 5.31 8.07 0.42
CA THR A 134 6.31 8.65 -0.49
C THR A 134 7.36 7.62 -0.85
N ILE A 135 7.56 7.43 -2.15
CA ILE A 135 8.66 6.65 -2.71
C ILE A 135 9.79 7.61 -3.03
N TYR A 136 10.90 7.42 -2.34
CA TYR A 136 12.09 8.26 -2.51
C TYR A 136 13.01 7.64 -3.55
N ASP A 137 13.58 8.50 -4.37
CA ASP A 137 14.55 8.17 -5.41
C ASP A 137 15.94 8.64 -4.98
N ARG A 138 16.92 7.75 -5.01
CA ARG A 138 18.29 8.00 -4.55
C ARG A 138 19.28 7.68 -5.67
N GLN A 139 20.33 8.48 -5.79
CA GLN A 139 21.45 8.20 -6.70
C GLN A 139 22.52 7.32 -6.06
N GLN A 140 22.63 7.33 -4.74
CA GLN A 140 23.58 6.52 -3.98
C GLN A 140 22.82 5.63 -2.98
N PRO A 141 23.24 4.37 -2.76
CA PRO A 141 22.60 3.49 -1.79
C PRO A 141 22.57 4.01 -0.36
N ASP A 142 23.57 4.78 0.01
CA ASP A 142 23.76 5.30 1.38
C ASP A 142 23.14 6.69 1.59
N ASP A 143 22.60 7.30 0.55
CA ASP A 143 21.88 8.57 0.64
C ASP A 143 20.47 8.33 1.15
N ILE A 144 20.30 8.39 2.47
CA ILE A 144 19.01 8.17 3.13
C ILE A 144 18.26 9.49 3.24
N PRO A 145 17.17 9.67 2.47
CA PRO A 145 16.41 10.90 2.49
C PRO A 145 15.70 11.10 3.83
N ARG A 146 15.40 12.36 4.16
CA ARG A 146 14.55 12.66 5.30
C ARG A 146 13.10 12.28 4.97
N ARG A 147 12.44 11.60 5.91
CA ARG A 147 11.00 11.29 5.80
C ARG A 147 10.18 12.57 5.78
N ASP A 148 9.22 12.64 4.88
CA ASP A 148 8.22 13.70 4.86
C ASP A 148 7.13 13.50 5.92
N ALA A 149 6.06 14.31 5.83
CA ALA A 149 4.94 14.28 6.77
C ALA A 149 3.77 13.39 6.31
N VAL A 150 3.87 12.81 5.10
CA VAL A 150 2.74 12.13 4.44
C VAL A 150 2.58 10.70 4.94
N ARG A 151 1.39 10.37 5.43
CA ARG A 151 1.11 9.06 6.05
C ARG A 151 -0.27 8.53 5.68
N ILE A 152 -0.37 7.20 5.65
CA ILE A 152 -1.62 6.47 5.84
C ILE A 152 -1.60 5.84 7.22
N VAL A 153 -2.70 5.95 7.94
CA VAL A 153 -2.93 5.20 9.19
C VAL A 153 -4.10 4.25 8.98
N ARG A 154 -3.87 2.98 9.23
CA ARG A 154 -4.86 1.92 9.08
C ARG A 154 -5.34 1.43 10.44
N ALA A 155 -6.63 1.42 10.67
CA ALA A 155 -7.25 0.70 11.77
C ALA A 155 -7.22 -0.80 11.46
N ILE A 156 -6.37 -1.56 12.15
CA ILE A 156 -6.07 -2.96 11.77
C ILE A 156 -7.30 -3.85 11.84
N GLY A 157 -8.15 -3.66 12.85
CA GLY A 157 -9.32 -4.51 13.07
C GLY A 157 -10.47 -4.27 12.09
N THR A 158 -10.60 -3.06 11.54
CA THR A 158 -11.70 -2.70 10.62
C THR A 158 -11.23 -2.56 9.18
N GLY A 159 -9.95 -2.33 8.95
CA GLY A 159 -9.40 -2.02 7.63
C GLY A 159 -9.63 -0.57 7.20
N ASP A 160 -10.18 0.29 8.05
CA ASP A 160 -10.38 1.69 7.73
C ASP A 160 -9.04 2.40 7.55
N LEU A 161 -8.92 3.21 6.50
CA LEU A 161 -7.75 3.97 6.12
C LEU A 161 -7.98 5.45 6.32
N PHE A 162 -7.02 6.08 6.95
CA PHE A 162 -6.99 7.53 7.18
C PHE A 162 -5.68 8.07 6.64
N TRP A 163 -5.71 9.22 5.97
CA TRP A 163 -4.51 9.86 5.49
C TRP A 163 -4.28 11.22 6.14
N THR A 164 -3.04 11.63 6.17
CA THR A 164 -2.57 12.93 6.63
C THR A 164 -1.36 13.34 5.79
N ASP A 165 -1.21 14.62 5.50
CA ASP A 165 -0.04 15.19 4.84
C ASP A 165 0.70 16.25 5.68
N ASP A 166 0.22 16.45 6.91
CA ASP A 166 0.73 17.42 7.86
C ASP A 166 1.23 16.79 9.18
N HIS A 167 1.67 15.51 9.11
CA HIS A 167 2.21 14.76 10.23
C HIS A 167 1.23 14.67 11.42
N TYR A 168 0.01 14.22 11.13
CA TYR A 168 -1.06 13.90 12.09
C TYR A 168 -1.80 15.10 12.69
N SER A 169 -1.58 16.32 12.18
CA SER A 169 -2.34 17.50 12.63
C SER A 169 -3.79 17.45 12.15
N THR A 170 -4.00 16.93 10.92
CA THR A 170 -5.34 16.67 10.37
C THR A 170 -5.44 15.25 9.83
N PHE A 171 -6.66 14.70 9.87
CA PHE A 171 -6.96 13.38 9.31
C PHE A 171 -8.11 13.46 8.33
N HIS A 172 -8.03 12.60 7.32
CA HIS A 172 -9.07 12.43 6.33
C HIS A 172 -9.36 10.94 6.16
N TYR A 173 -10.62 10.59 5.98
CA TYR A 173 -11.00 9.21 5.74
C TYR A 173 -10.82 8.84 4.27
N ALA A 174 -9.93 7.89 3.99
CA ALA A 174 -9.64 7.41 2.64
C ALA A 174 -10.59 6.32 2.15
N GLY A 175 -11.20 5.58 3.05
CA GLY A 175 -11.99 4.39 2.72
C GLY A 175 -11.56 3.17 3.53
N ARG A 176 -11.87 1.98 3.02
CA ARG A 176 -11.53 0.71 3.66
C ARG A 176 -10.77 -0.19 2.69
N SER A 177 -9.72 -0.88 3.20
CA SER A 177 -8.90 -1.84 2.46
C SER A 177 -9.36 -3.27 2.70
#